data_0761acfbb04287479e4f898878d3f1fc
#
_entry.id   0761acfbb04287479e4f898878d3f1fc
#
_cell.length_a   1.000
_cell.length_b   1.000
_cell.length_c   1.000
_cell.angle_alpha   90.00
_cell.angle_beta   90.00
_cell.angle_gamma   90.00
#
_symmetry.space_group_name_H-M   'P 1'
#
loop_
_entity.id
_entity.type
_entity.pdbx_description
1 polymer ?
#
loop_
_entity_poly.entity_id
_entity_poly.type
_entity_poly.pdbx_seq_one_letter_code
_entity_poly.pdbx_strand_id
1 'polypeptide(L)'
;MIARDQVPLPFPSRHLHKETPMTRLRAAAALAATAMSLSVAAPAQAYPVDCAILLCLAGGWPASTECAHARTVFIARITPWPVEPPLQIWNCPMRASFRGEAKPIERLFDIAVRGETAPLISVPETPWAPQLVQDRADVDISDPAFDFVRSIRVFEITYQQRRNSDGDCNSWGAVYMGTYGAQGDYSRRRSSVSAVPTASDLTVPADCRSYWHRSVFVEWRDYEGSYGHEEVHY
;
A
#
# COMPACT_ATOMS: atom_id res chain seq x y z
N MET A 1 -56.00 30.13 -35.04
CA MET A 1 -55.62 31.54 -35.02
C MET A 1 -55.73 32.05 -33.60
N ILE A 2 -54.60 32.10 -32.89
CA ILE A 2 -54.49 32.68 -31.55
C ILE A 2 -53.22 33.53 -31.57
N ALA A 3 -53.42 34.84 -31.49
CA ALA A 3 -52.38 35.86 -31.48
C ALA A 3 -51.63 35.80 -30.13
N ARG A 4 -50.31 35.86 -30.20
CA ARG A 4 -49.44 36.04 -29.02
C ARG A 4 -49.12 37.54 -28.89
N ASP A 5 -49.65 38.14 -27.84
CA ASP A 5 -49.26 39.46 -27.39
C ASP A 5 -47.82 39.45 -26.87
N GLN A 6 -46.98 40.27 -27.45
CA GLN A 6 -45.60 40.53 -26.99
C GLN A 6 -45.65 41.75 -26.04
N VAL A 7 -45.29 41.51 -24.77
CA VAL A 7 -45.08 42.55 -23.76
C VAL A 7 -43.65 43.07 -23.88
N PRO A 8 -43.41 44.38 -24.01
CA PRO A 8 -42.05 44.92 -24.04
C PRO A 8 -41.49 45.06 -22.65
N LEU A 9 -40.24 44.57 -22.45
CA LEU A 9 -39.46 44.68 -21.26
C LEU A 9 -38.87 46.11 -21.13
N PRO A 10 -38.90 46.73 -19.93
CA PRO A 10 -38.27 48.04 -19.71
C PRO A 10 -36.72 47.91 -19.62
N PHE A 11 -36.04 48.82 -20.31
CA PHE A 11 -34.60 49.00 -20.21
C PHE A 11 -34.16 49.48 -18.84
N PRO A 12 -33.13 48.94 -18.19
CA PRO A 12 -32.59 49.48 -16.96
C PRO A 12 -31.70 50.71 -17.26
N SER A 13 -32.02 51.79 -16.57
CA SER A 13 -31.24 53.02 -16.57
C SER A 13 -29.84 52.81 -16.03
N ARG A 14 -28.81 53.14 -16.81
CA ARG A 14 -27.40 53.15 -16.35
C ARG A 14 -27.22 54.35 -15.41
N HIS A 15 -27.17 54.07 -14.13
CA HIS A 15 -26.59 55.01 -13.14
C HIS A 15 -25.06 54.92 -13.24
N LEU A 16 -24.42 55.96 -13.77
CA LEU A 16 -22.98 56.19 -13.69
C LEU A 16 -22.61 56.48 -12.23
N HIS A 17 -22.21 55.46 -11.48
CA HIS A 17 -21.53 55.66 -10.21
C HIS A 17 -20.12 56.17 -10.45
N LYS A 18 -19.90 57.42 -10.06
CA LYS A 18 -18.59 58.09 -10.03
C LYS A 18 -17.76 57.41 -8.92
N GLU A 19 -16.98 56.37 -9.26
CA GLU A 19 -16.14 55.69 -8.30
C GLU A 19 -15.01 56.63 -7.82
N THR A 20 -14.95 56.87 -6.52
CA THR A 20 -13.95 57.65 -5.84
C THR A 20 -12.62 56.88 -5.80
N PRO A 21 -11.43 57.52 -5.96
CA PRO A 21 -10.13 56.82 -6.03
C PRO A 21 -9.73 56.03 -4.79
N MET A 22 -10.42 56.25 -3.64
CA MET A 22 -10.17 55.50 -2.41
C MET A 22 -10.65 54.02 -2.45
N THR A 23 -11.68 53.70 -3.24
CA THR A 23 -12.14 52.34 -3.36
C THR A 23 -11.19 51.43 -4.16
N ARG A 24 -10.45 52.01 -5.10
CA ARG A 24 -9.46 51.24 -5.87
C ARG A 24 -8.23 50.86 -5.05
N LEU A 25 -7.82 51.72 -4.07
CA LEU A 25 -6.70 51.42 -3.19
C LEU A 25 -6.99 50.26 -2.22
N ARG A 26 -8.27 50.13 -1.75
CA ARG A 26 -8.68 49.07 -0.85
C ARG A 26 -8.84 47.72 -1.58
N ALA A 27 -9.25 47.70 -2.84
CA ALA A 27 -9.34 46.51 -3.64
C ALA A 27 -7.96 45.94 -4.00
N ALA A 28 -6.97 46.82 -4.26
CA ALA A 28 -5.59 46.40 -4.53
C ALA A 28 -4.88 45.80 -3.28
N ALA A 29 -5.19 46.36 -2.10
CA ALA A 29 -4.63 45.84 -0.83
C ALA A 29 -5.24 44.46 -0.45
N ALA A 30 -6.50 44.19 -0.78
CA ALA A 30 -7.14 42.90 -0.53
C ALA A 30 -6.59 41.80 -1.45
N LEU A 31 -6.25 42.09 -2.70
CA LEU A 31 -5.63 41.15 -3.64
C LEU A 31 -4.18 40.80 -3.27
N ALA A 32 -3.44 41.74 -2.69
CA ALA A 32 -2.06 41.49 -2.22
C ALA A 32 -2.00 40.60 -0.97
N ALA A 33 -3.02 40.67 -0.09
CA ALA A 33 -3.07 39.85 1.12
C ALA A 33 -3.44 38.37 0.82
N THR A 34 -4.19 38.10 -0.24
CA THR A 34 -4.53 36.72 -0.65
C THR A 34 -3.39 36.01 -1.38
N ALA A 35 -2.45 36.73 -1.97
CA ALA A 35 -1.28 36.13 -2.65
C ALA A 35 -0.18 35.63 -1.68
N MET A 36 -0.16 36.07 -0.42
CA MET A 36 0.86 35.65 0.57
C MET A 36 0.50 34.38 1.33
N SER A 37 -0.69 33.81 1.15
CA SER A 37 -1.10 32.56 1.81
C SER A 37 -0.89 31.29 0.98
N LEU A 38 -0.19 31.37 -0.15
CA LEU A 38 0.39 30.20 -0.80
C LEU A 38 1.63 29.79 0.02
N SER A 39 1.36 29.20 1.19
CA SER A 39 2.35 28.46 1.95
C SER A 39 2.94 27.44 0.98
N VAL A 40 4.23 27.59 0.68
CA VAL A 40 5.00 26.54 0.04
C VAL A 40 4.90 25.36 0.99
N ALA A 41 3.97 24.43 0.71
CA ALA A 41 3.98 23.14 1.33
C ALA A 41 5.35 22.55 1.00
N ALA A 42 6.24 22.48 1.99
CA ALA A 42 7.48 21.73 1.86
C ALA A 42 7.08 20.36 1.29
N PRO A 43 7.78 19.83 0.27
CA PRO A 43 7.50 18.49 -0.19
C PRO A 43 7.62 17.59 1.04
N ALA A 44 6.49 17.04 1.49
CA ALA A 44 6.50 15.98 2.46
C ALA A 44 7.37 14.90 1.81
N GLN A 45 8.54 14.61 2.40
CA GLN A 45 9.36 13.52 1.91
C GLN A 45 8.48 12.29 1.98
N ALA A 46 8.18 11.73 0.82
CA ALA A 46 7.33 10.55 0.73
C ALA A 46 8.06 9.44 1.48
N TYR A 47 7.54 9.08 2.63
CA TYR A 47 7.99 7.94 3.41
C TYR A 47 7.98 6.70 2.51
N PRO A 48 9.05 5.88 2.48
CA PRO A 48 9.07 4.70 1.63
C PRO A 48 7.85 3.84 1.89
N VAL A 49 7.06 3.57 0.87
CA VAL A 49 5.77 2.85 1.01
C VAL A 49 5.96 1.48 1.67
N ASP A 50 7.12 0.86 1.49
CA ASP A 50 7.43 -0.42 2.13
C ASP A 50 7.56 -0.32 3.65
N CYS A 51 8.06 0.79 4.16
CA CYS A 51 8.03 1.03 5.61
C CYS A 51 6.60 1.27 6.11
N ALA A 52 5.77 1.96 5.33
CA ALA A 52 4.35 2.09 5.67
C ALA A 52 3.64 0.72 5.65
N ILE A 53 3.92 -0.12 4.65
CA ILE A 53 3.40 -1.51 4.60
C ILE A 53 3.83 -2.28 5.85
N LEU A 54 5.12 -2.23 6.20
CA LEU A 54 5.67 -2.91 7.38
C LEU A 54 4.94 -2.53 8.67
N LEU A 55 4.75 -1.23 8.92
CA LEU A 55 4.09 -0.73 10.13
C LEU A 55 2.59 -1.04 10.15
N CYS A 56 1.92 -0.83 9.02
CA CYS A 56 0.49 -1.06 8.92
C CYS A 56 0.16 -2.55 9.05
N LEU A 57 1.02 -3.43 8.50
CA LEU A 57 0.91 -4.86 8.64
C LEU A 57 1.09 -5.29 10.10
N ALA A 58 2.11 -4.75 10.80
CA ALA A 58 2.34 -4.99 12.21
C ALA A 58 1.13 -4.58 13.08
N GLY A 59 0.46 -3.48 12.73
CA GLY A 59 -0.72 -2.97 13.43
C GLY A 59 -2.06 -3.54 12.95
N GLY A 60 -2.08 -4.58 12.13
CA GLY A 60 -3.33 -5.19 11.64
C GLY A 60 -4.12 -4.28 10.68
N TRP A 61 -3.44 -3.44 9.90
CA TRP A 61 -4.03 -2.50 8.95
C TRP A 61 -4.99 -1.48 9.59
N PRO A 62 -4.53 -0.63 10.52
CA PRO A 62 -5.38 0.35 11.15
C PRO A 62 -6.01 1.31 10.13
N ALA A 63 -7.19 1.84 10.46
CA ALA A 63 -7.95 2.73 9.58
C ALA A 63 -7.32 4.14 9.54
N SER A 64 -6.24 4.30 8.78
CA SER A 64 -5.60 5.59 8.47
C SER A 64 -5.44 5.75 6.97
N THR A 65 -5.23 6.98 6.49
CA THR A 65 -5.00 7.26 5.07
C THR A 65 -3.72 6.58 4.57
N GLU A 66 -2.68 6.61 5.39
CA GLU A 66 -1.37 6.02 5.09
C GLU A 66 -1.46 4.50 4.97
N CYS A 67 -2.16 3.85 5.91
CA CYS A 67 -2.34 2.40 5.87
C CYS A 67 -3.29 1.95 4.76
N ALA A 68 -4.29 2.74 4.41
CA ALA A 68 -5.14 2.46 3.25
C ALA A 68 -4.32 2.51 1.95
N HIS A 69 -3.45 3.51 1.78
CA HIS A 69 -2.54 3.59 0.64
C HIS A 69 -1.53 2.43 0.62
N ALA A 70 -0.89 2.14 1.76
CA ALA A 70 0.05 1.04 1.90
C ALA A 70 -0.59 -0.32 1.55
N ARG A 71 -1.83 -0.56 2.01
CA ARG A 71 -2.59 -1.76 1.67
C ARG A 71 -2.90 -1.84 0.17
N THR A 72 -3.24 -0.72 -0.47
CA THR A 72 -3.46 -0.68 -1.92
C THR A 72 -2.20 -1.12 -2.67
N VAL A 73 -1.01 -0.65 -2.28
CA VAL A 73 0.25 -1.05 -2.91
C VAL A 73 0.56 -2.52 -2.62
N PHE A 74 0.36 -2.99 -1.39
CA PHE A 74 0.52 -4.39 -0.99
C PHE A 74 -0.30 -5.33 -1.89
N ILE A 75 -1.59 -5.02 -2.09
CA ILE A 75 -2.48 -5.79 -2.95
C ILE A 75 -2.11 -5.64 -4.43
N ALA A 76 -1.73 -4.44 -4.88
CA ALA A 76 -1.33 -4.23 -6.27
C ALA A 76 -0.13 -5.09 -6.69
N ARG A 77 0.81 -5.36 -5.78
CA ARG A 77 1.99 -6.21 -6.06
C ARG A 77 1.64 -7.68 -6.27
N ILE A 78 0.57 -8.16 -5.66
CA ILE A 78 0.11 -9.54 -5.86
C ILE A 78 -0.92 -9.67 -6.98
N THR A 79 -1.35 -8.56 -7.58
CA THR A 79 -2.39 -8.54 -8.62
C THR A 79 -1.86 -8.82 -10.02
N PRO A 80 -0.76 -8.20 -10.52
CA PRO A 80 -0.25 -8.47 -11.86
C PRO A 80 0.56 -9.76 -11.93
N TRP A 81 0.74 -10.28 -13.15
CA TRP A 81 1.67 -11.36 -13.41
C TRP A 81 2.95 -10.80 -14.05
N PRO A 82 4.16 -11.12 -13.54
CA PRO A 82 4.45 -12.01 -12.40
C PRO A 82 4.07 -11.39 -11.05
N VAL A 83 3.70 -12.24 -10.09
CA VAL A 83 3.41 -11.83 -8.71
C VAL A 83 4.69 -11.35 -8.05
N GLU A 84 4.65 -10.15 -7.50
CA GLU A 84 5.77 -9.56 -6.77
C GLU A 84 5.65 -9.82 -5.26
N PRO A 85 6.77 -9.76 -4.51
CA PRO A 85 6.72 -9.77 -3.05
C PRO A 85 5.84 -8.63 -2.52
N PRO A 86 4.79 -8.91 -1.74
CA PRO A 86 3.86 -7.86 -1.30
C PRO A 86 4.53 -6.81 -0.39
N LEU A 87 5.53 -7.20 0.40
CA LEU A 87 6.39 -6.33 1.18
C LEU A 87 7.82 -6.44 0.65
N GLN A 88 8.34 -5.36 0.09
CA GLN A 88 9.74 -5.28 -0.35
C GLN A 88 10.58 -4.63 0.76
N ILE A 89 10.82 -5.39 1.82
CA ILE A 89 11.44 -4.92 3.07
C ILE A 89 12.80 -4.25 2.87
N TRP A 90 13.52 -4.61 1.81
CA TRP A 90 14.79 -3.99 1.40
C TRP A 90 14.67 -2.54 0.97
N ASN A 91 13.46 -2.07 0.66
CA ASN A 91 13.19 -0.66 0.37
C ASN A 91 12.88 0.15 1.64
N CYS A 92 12.86 -0.50 2.82
CA CYS A 92 12.66 0.16 4.10
C CYS A 92 13.99 0.22 4.88
N PRO A 93 14.69 1.38 4.93
CA PRO A 93 15.96 1.51 5.63
C PRO A 93 15.76 1.50 7.15
N MET A 94 15.89 0.35 7.78
CA MET A 94 15.67 0.16 9.22
C MET A 94 16.91 0.47 10.06
N ARG A 95 18.10 0.36 9.47
CA ARG A 95 19.37 0.53 10.19
C ARG A 95 19.62 1.93 10.72
N ALA A 96 19.02 2.95 10.10
CA ALA A 96 19.22 4.35 10.46
C ALA A 96 18.59 4.73 11.82
N SER A 97 17.72 3.89 12.38
CA SER A 97 16.84 4.23 13.51
C SER A 97 17.23 3.57 14.83
N PHE A 98 18.16 2.61 14.84
CA PHE A 98 18.50 1.88 16.05
C PHE A 98 19.58 2.58 16.89
N ARG A 99 19.15 3.43 17.84
CA ARG A 99 19.98 3.90 18.95
C ARG A 99 19.18 3.81 20.25
N GLY A 100 19.34 2.71 21.00
CA GLY A 100 18.82 2.55 22.37
C GLY A 100 18.05 1.25 22.60
N GLU A 101 17.92 0.87 23.88
CA GLU A 101 17.12 -0.29 24.35
C GLU A 101 15.61 0.03 24.34
N ALA A 102 15.05 0.33 23.17
CA ALA A 102 13.60 0.49 23.05
C ALA A 102 12.90 -0.87 22.93
N LYS A 103 11.65 -0.96 23.40
CA LYS A 103 10.82 -2.15 23.17
C LYS A 103 10.66 -2.39 21.67
N PRO A 104 10.50 -3.63 21.21
CA PRO A 104 10.43 -3.95 19.77
C PRO A 104 9.41 -3.12 18.99
N ILE A 105 8.22 -2.88 19.57
CA ILE A 105 7.19 -2.06 18.92
C ILE A 105 7.57 -0.57 18.86
N GLU A 106 8.23 -0.04 19.89
CA GLU A 106 8.74 1.33 19.91
C GLU A 106 9.86 1.51 18.89
N ARG A 107 10.67 0.47 18.66
CA ARG A 107 11.68 0.46 17.59
C ARG A 107 11.06 0.58 16.21
N LEU A 108 9.98 -0.15 15.95
CA LEU A 108 9.25 -0.04 14.68
C LEU A 108 8.67 1.37 14.50
N PHE A 109 8.11 1.96 15.56
CA PHE A 109 7.61 3.34 15.52
C PHE A 109 8.73 4.36 15.35
N ASP A 110 9.87 4.21 16.02
CA ASP A 110 11.02 5.10 15.88
C ASP A 110 11.60 5.06 14.46
N ILE A 111 11.68 3.88 13.85
CA ILE A 111 12.08 3.71 12.46
C ILE A 111 11.13 4.48 11.53
N ALA A 112 9.83 4.41 11.81
CA ALA A 112 8.81 4.98 10.96
C ALA A 112 8.66 6.49 11.08
N VAL A 113 8.80 7.03 12.28
CA VAL A 113 8.44 8.43 12.58
C VAL A 113 9.67 9.35 12.66
N ARG A 114 10.81 8.85 13.11
CA ARG A 114 12.02 9.65 13.35
C ARG A 114 13.07 9.60 12.24
N GLY A 115 12.87 8.86 11.19
CA GLY A 115 13.79 8.84 10.03
C GLY A 115 14.03 10.23 9.42
N GLU A 116 13.18 11.21 9.72
CA GLU A 116 13.28 12.58 9.20
C GLU A 116 13.91 13.60 10.14
N THR A 117 14.07 13.31 11.43
CA THR A 117 14.46 14.34 12.41
C THR A 117 15.70 14.01 13.23
N ALA A 118 16.45 12.96 12.91
CA ALA A 118 17.76 12.73 13.52
C ALA A 118 18.70 13.88 13.12
N PRO A 119 19.30 14.64 14.08
CA PRO A 119 20.30 15.63 13.73
C PRO A 119 21.41 14.92 12.97
N LEU A 120 21.78 15.49 11.82
CA LEU A 120 22.93 15.06 11.02
C LEU A 120 24.17 15.06 11.92
N ILE A 121 24.45 13.95 12.58
CA ILE A 121 25.75 13.71 13.14
C ILE A 121 26.64 13.48 11.93
N SER A 122 27.59 14.38 11.71
CA SER A 122 28.63 14.28 10.71
C SER A 122 29.28 12.89 10.82
N VAL A 123 28.77 11.96 10.02
CA VAL A 123 29.46 10.70 9.76
C VAL A 123 30.63 11.10 8.88
N PRO A 124 31.89 10.70 9.19
CA PRO A 124 33.00 10.93 8.28
C PRO A 124 32.61 10.42 6.90
N GLU A 125 32.78 11.26 5.88
CA GLU A 125 32.55 10.91 4.48
C GLU A 125 33.54 9.81 4.06
N THR A 126 33.24 8.58 4.39
CA THR A 126 33.66 7.45 3.58
C THR A 126 32.57 7.24 2.55
N PRO A 127 32.88 7.15 1.25
CA PRO A 127 31.89 6.94 0.21
C PRO A 127 31.44 5.49 0.18
N TRP A 128 30.78 5.06 1.25
CA TRP A 128 29.96 3.87 1.24
C TRP A 128 28.55 4.35 0.94
N ALA A 129 28.27 4.54 -0.35
CA ALA A 129 26.89 4.41 -0.77
C ALA A 129 26.41 3.06 -0.21
N PRO A 130 25.35 3.01 0.64
CA PRO A 130 24.77 1.73 1.02
C PRO A 130 24.37 1.08 -0.29
N GLN A 131 25.13 0.04 -0.70
CA GLN A 131 24.64 -0.85 -1.72
C GLN A 131 23.43 -1.49 -1.06
N LEU A 132 22.24 -1.00 -1.43
CA LEU A 132 21.00 -1.73 -1.21
C LEU A 132 21.24 -3.09 -1.83
N VAL A 133 21.54 -4.09 -0.98
CA VAL A 133 21.59 -5.46 -1.42
C VAL A 133 20.17 -5.76 -1.83
N GLN A 134 19.91 -5.76 -3.14
CA GLN A 134 18.61 -6.09 -3.68
C GLN A 134 18.16 -7.38 -3.00
N ASP A 135 16.92 -7.41 -2.58
CA ASP A 135 16.19 -8.56 -2.04
C ASP A 135 16.48 -8.96 -0.57
N ARG A 136 17.09 -8.08 0.25
CA ARG A 136 17.31 -8.35 1.68
C ARG A 136 17.09 -7.12 2.55
N ALA A 137 16.56 -7.33 3.76
CA ALA A 137 16.52 -6.29 4.78
C ALA A 137 17.94 -5.84 5.15
N ASP A 138 18.08 -4.56 5.51
CA ASP A 138 19.33 -3.99 5.99
C ASP A 138 19.64 -4.33 7.46
N VAL A 139 18.69 -4.98 8.16
CA VAL A 139 18.82 -5.52 9.51
C VAL A 139 18.48 -7.01 9.52
N ASP A 140 18.97 -7.74 10.51
CA ASP A 140 18.57 -9.12 10.75
C ASP A 140 17.14 -9.14 11.32
N ILE A 141 16.21 -9.74 10.58
CA ILE A 141 14.80 -9.90 10.98
C ILE A 141 14.51 -11.28 11.61
N SER A 142 15.53 -11.99 12.08
CA SER A 142 15.35 -13.22 12.85
C SER A 142 14.81 -12.98 14.27
N ASP A 143 14.91 -11.74 14.76
CA ASP A 143 14.34 -11.34 16.05
C ASP A 143 12.81 -11.59 16.04
N PRO A 144 12.23 -12.10 17.16
CA PRO A 144 10.79 -12.31 17.31
C PRO A 144 9.93 -11.08 17.01
N ALA A 145 10.48 -9.86 17.16
CA ALA A 145 9.78 -8.62 16.78
C ALA A 145 9.36 -8.59 15.31
N PHE A 146 9.99 -9.39 14.46
CA PHE A 146 9.69 -9.48 13.01
C PHE A 146 8.96 -10.78 12.64
N ASP A 147 8.45 -11.54 13.60
CA ASP A 147 7.68 -12.77 13.31
C ASP A 147 6.50 -12.50 12.40
N PHE A 148 5.88 -11.33 12.50
CA PHE A 148 4.79 -10.92 11.64
C PHE A 148 5.23 -10.83 10.17
N VAL A 149 6.46 -10.41 9.83
CA VAL A 149 6.99 -10.43 8.47
C VAL A 149 7.18 -11.87 7.99
N ARG A 150 7.77 -12.72 8.82
CA ARG A 150 8.02 -14.13 8.49
C ARG A 150 6.74 -14.96 8.44
N SER A 151 5.65 -14.45 9.02
CA SER A 151 4.34 -15.08 8.94
C SER A 151 3.65 -14.90 7.60
N ILE A 152 4.11 -13.94 6.76
CA ILE A 152 3.51 -13.68 5.45
C ILE A 152 3.74 -14.90 4.55
N ARG A 153 2.64 -15.43 4.01
CA ARG A 153 2.65 -16.48 2.99
C ARG A 153 1.81 -16.06 1.80
N VAL A 154 2.37 -16.18 0.61
CA VAL A 154 1.70 -15.81 -0.64
C VAL A 154 1.48 -17.09 -1.46
N PHE A 155 0.25 -17.44 -1.74
CA PHE A 155 -0.11 -18.60 -2.53
C PHE A 155 -0.61 -18.15 -3.90
N GLU A 156 0.15 -18.47 -4.95
CA GLU A 156 -0.32 -18.36 -6.32
C GLU A 156 -1.02 -19.66 -6.68
N ILE A 157 -2.31 -19.61 -6.92
CA ILE A 157 -3.17 -20.76 -7.08
C ILE A 157 -3.71 -20.80 -8.51
N THR A 158 -3.51 -21.91 -9.18
CA THR A 158 -4.21 -22.25 -10.41
C THR A 158 -4.74 -23.66 -10.27
N TYR A 159 -6.05 -23.85 -10.44
CA TYR A 159 -6.69 -25.15 -10.35
C TYR A 159 -7.80 -25.27 -11.38
N GLN A 160 -7.89 -26.43 -12.02
CA GLN A 160 -9.01 -26.76 -12.88
C GLN A 160 -9.35 -28.25 -12.77
N GLN A 161 -10.63 -28.56 -12.92
CA GLN A 161 -11.11 -29.93 -13.06
C GLN A 161 -12.24 -30.01 -14.07
N ARG A 162 -12.39 -31.16 -14.67
CA ARG A 162 -13.48 -31.47 -15.56
C ARG A 162 -13.67 -32.99 -15.66
N ARG A 163 -14.91 -33.43 -15.89
CA ARG A 163 -15.19 -34.80 -16.24
C ARG A 163 -14.88 -35.04 -17.71
N ASN A 164 -14.17 -36.10 -18.04
CA ASN A 164 -13.92 -36.53 -19.42
C ASN A 164 -15.12 -37.27 -19.99
N SER A 165 -15.05 -37.69 -21.29
CA SER A 165 -16.10 -38.48 -21.97
C SER A 165 -16.33 -39.85 -21.35
N ASP A 166 -15.35 -40.43 -20.69
CA ASP A 166 -15.36 -41.74 -20.09
C ASP A 166 -15.89 -41.73 -18.64
N GLY A 167 -16.23 -40.53 -18.15
CA GLY A 167 -16.75 -40.32 -16.81
C GLY A 167 -15.72 -40.06 -15.73
N ASP A 168 -14.42 -40.15 -16.04
CA ASP A 168 -13.33 -39.92 -15.10
C ASP A 168 -13.14 -38.44 -14.79
N CYS A 169 -12.67 -38.15 -13.58
CA CYS A 169 -12.36 -36.81 -13.15
C CYS A 169 -10.90 -36.43 -13.47
N ASN A 170 -10.72 -35.57 -14.47
CA ASN A 170 -9.41 -34.98 -14.76
C ASN A 170 -9.25 -33.68 -14.01
N SER A 171 -8.20 -33.59 -13.19
CA SER A 171 -7.84 -32.37 -12.47
C SER A 171 -6.38 -32.00 -12.70
N TRP A 172 -6.13 -30.72 -12.72
CA TRP A 172 -4.79 -30.16 -12.78
C TRP A 172 -4.70 -28.99 -11.81
N GLY A 173 -3.61 -28.92 -11.06
CA GLY A 173 -3.37 -27.82 -10.14
C GLY A 173 -1.88 -27.45 -10.07
N ALA A 174 -1.61 -26.18 -10.00
CA ALA A 174 -0.29 -25.64 -9.73
C ALA A 174 -0.43 -24.59 -8.61
N VAL A 175 0.28 -24.82 -7.52
CA VAL A 175 0.37 -23.88 -6.40
C VAL A 175 1.83 -23.56 -6.17
N TYR A 176 2.12 -22.28 -6.06
CA TYR A 176 3.42 -21.78 -5.60
C TYR A 176 3.23 -21.03 -4.30
N MET A 177 4.15 -21.20 -3.37
CA MET A 177 4.13 -20.52 -2.09
C MET A 177 5.38 -19.65 -1.93
N GLY A 178 5.15 -18.36 -1.69
CA GLY A 178 6.16 -17.37 -1.35
C GLY A 178 6.25 -17.13 0.14
N THR A 179 7.46 -17.03 0.68
CA THR A 179 7.73 -16.80 2.12
C THR A 179 8.94 -15.91 2.31
N TYR A 180 9.03 -15.24 3.48
CA TYR A 180 10.17 -14.44 3.88
C TYR A 180 11.10 -15.21 4.81
N GLY A 181 12.40 -15.12 4.54
CA GLY A 181 13.46 -15.67 5.38
C GLY A 181 13.91 -14.72 6.48
N ALA A 182 14.91 -15.15 7.27
CA ALA A 182 15.45 -14.39 8.40
C ALA A 182 16.15 -13.07 8.00
N GLN A 183 16.56 -12.94 6.74
CA GLN A 183 17.14 -11.70 6.19
C GLN A 183 16.13 -10.89 5.37
N GLY A 184 14.84 -11.21 5.47
CA GLY A 184 13.79 -10.56 4.69
C GLY A 184 13.79 -10.97 3.21
N ASP A 185 14.65 -11.92 2.85
CA ASP A 185 14.71 -12.48 1.51
C ASP A 185 13.40 -13.21 1.18
N TYR A 186 12.86 -12.92 0.01
CA TYR A 186 11.63 -13.57 -0.46
C TYR A 186 11.97 -14.76 -1.33
N SER A 187 11.42 -15.92 -1.00
CA SER A 187 11.59 -17.14 -1.76
C SER A 187 10.25 -17.72 -2.20
N ARG A 188 10.19 -18.17 -3.46
CA ARG A 188 9.01 -18.78 -4.07
C ARG A 188 9.32 -20.23 -4.42
N ARG A 189 8.48 -21.16 -3.97
CA ARG A 189 8.62 -22.58 -4.23
C ARG A 189 7.31 -23.25 -4.61
N ARG A 190 7.41 -24.37 -5.32
CA ARG A 190 6.22 -25.19 -5.64
C ARG A 190 5.61 -25.75 -4.36
N SER A 191 4.30 -25.73 -4.30
CA SER A 191 3.48 -26.23 -3.20
C SER A 191 2.38 -27.16 -3.75
N SER A 192 1.44 -27.56 -2.90
CA SER A 192 0.31 -28.41 -3.26
C SER A 192 -1.02 -27.69 -3.02
N VAL A 193 -2.05 -28.14 -3.71
CA VAL A 193 -3.43 -27.67 -3.50
C VAL A 193 -3.88 -27.88 -2.05
N SER A 194 -3.44 -28.96 -1.41
CA SER A 194 -3.76 -29.26 -0.01
C SER A 194 -3.05 -28.36 1.01
N ALA A 195 -2.04 -27.59 0.58
CA ALA A 195 -1.33 -26.64 1.43
C ALA A 195 -2.00 -25.24 1.43
N VAL A 196 -2.96 -25.02 0.53
CA VAL A 196 -3.71 -23.76 0.48
C VAL A 196 -4.55 -23.63 1.74
N PRO A 197 -4.50 -22.51 2.45
CA PRO A 197 -5.30 -22.29 3.65
C PRO A 197 -6.81 -22.39 3.40
N THR A 198 -7.54 -22.87 4.39
CA THR A 198 -9.00 -22.99 4.32
C THR A 198 -9.73 -21.64 4.26
N ALA A 199 -9.02 -20.54 4.52
CA ALA A 199 -9.54 -19.19 4.37
C ALA A 199 -9.55 -18.71 2.91
N SER A 200 -8.89 -19.43 1.98
CA SER A 200 -8.98 -19.17 0.55
C SER A 200 -10.34 -19.62 0.00
N ASP A 201 -10.79 -18.91 -1.02
CA ASP A 201 -12.03 -19.24 -1.77
C ASP A 201 -11.91 -20.50 -2.65
N LEU A 202 -10.73 -21.13 -2.67
CA LEU A 202 -10.50 -22.38 -3.39
C LEU A 202 -11.37 -23.50 -2.82
N THR A 203 -12.48 -23.81 -3.49
CA THR A 203 -13.38 -24.90 -3.12
C THR A 203 -13.42 -25.94 -4.23
N VAL A 204 -12.68 -27.04 -4.06
CA VAL A 204 -12.64 -28.12 -5.06
C VAL A 204 -13.92 -28.95 -4.96
N PRO A 205 -14.78 -28.95 -6.01
CA PRO A 205 -16.02 -29.71 -5.99
C PRO A 205 -15.77 -31.22 -6.02
N ALA A 206 -16.38 -31.99 -5.08
CA ALA A 206 -16.23 -33.43 -4.99
C ALA A 206 -16.95 -34.19 -6.13
N ASP A 207 -17.96 -33.57 -6.75
CA ASP A 207 -18.78 -34.15 -7.83
C ASP A 207 -18.11 -34.07 -9.21
N CYS A 208 -16.89 -33.57 -9.27
CA CYS A 208 -16.12 -33.37 -10.51
C CYS A 208 -16.87 -32.58 -11.59
N ARG A 209 -17.75 -31.66 -11.19
CA ARG A 209 -18.26 -30.64 -12.13
C ARG A 209 -17.11 -29.80 -12.66
N SER A 210 -17.30 -29.25 -13.86
CA SER A 210 -16.32 -28.30 -14.42
C SER A 210 -16.11 -27.15 -13.46
N TYR A 211 -14.85 -26.97 -13.05
CA TYR A 211 -14.44 -25.94 -12.10
C TYR A 211 -13.09 -25.37 -12.52
N TRP A 212 -12.96 -24.07 -12.40
CA TRP A 212 -11.72 -23.35 -12.64
C TRP A 212 -11.54 -22.29 -11.57
N HIS A 213 -10.32 -22.20 -11.05
CA HIS A 213 -9.95 -21.23 -10.03
C HIS A 213 -8.55 -20.70 -10.31
N ARG A 214 -8.40 -19.40 -10.30
CA ARG A 214 -7.11 -18.73 -10.40
C ARG A 214 -7.12 -17.51 -9.49
N SER A 215 -6.21 -17.52 -8.52
CA SER A 215 -6.10 -16.44 -7.53
C SER A 215 -4.67 -16.31 -7.01
N VAL A 216 -4.40 -15.19 -6.34
CA VAL A 216 -3.30 -15.08 -5.38
C VAL A 216 -3.92 -14.82 -4.01
N PHE A 217 -3.66 -15.72 -3.11
CA PHE A 217 -4.06 -15.63 -1.71
C PHE A 217 -2.84 -15.26 -0.88
N VAL A 218 -2.95 -14.23 -0.04
CA VAL A 218 -1.91 -13.83 0.91
C VAL A 218 -2.49 -13.87 2.32
N GLU A 219 -1.72 -14.43 3.25
CA GLU A 219 -2.03 -14.42 4.66
C GLU A 219 -0.86 -13.91 5.47
N TRP A 220 -1.16 -13.41 6.65
CA TRP A 220 -0.17 -12.93 7.62
C TRP A 220 -0.72 -13.00 9.04
N ARG A 221 0.16 -12.78 10.00
CA ARG A 221 -0.23 -12.41 11.36
C ARG A 221 0.29 -11.00 11.62
N ASP A 222 -0.46 -10.20 12.37
CA ASP A 222 0.03 -8.94 12.87
C ASP A 222 1.02 -9.13 14.04
N TYR A 223 1.48 -8.02 14.61
CA TYR A 223 2.41 -8.07 15.74
C TYR A 223 1.82 -8.75 16.99
N GLU A 224 0.51 -8.66 17.18
CA GLU A 224 -0.21 -9.31 18.30
C GLU A 224 -0.56 -10.78 18.00
N GLY A 225 -0.27 -11.26 16.80
CA GLY A 225 -0.55 -12.61 16.33
C GLY A 225 -1.93 -12.80 15.73
N SER A 226 -2.72 -11.72 15.55
CA SER A 226 -4.02 -11.77 14.92
C SER A 226 -3.88 -12.15 13.44
N TYR A 227 -4.76 -13.03 12.98
CA TYR A 227 -4.72 -13.54 11.61
C TYR A 227 -5.39 -12.58 10.63
N GLY A 228 -4.73 -12.31 9.51
CA GLY A 228 -5.27 -11.56 8.39
C GLY A 228 -5.00 -12.26 7.06
N HIS A 229 -5.84 -12.03 6.09
CA HIS A 229 -5.66 -12.54 4.72
C HIS A 229 -6.31 -11.62 3.69
N GLU A 230 -5.93 -11.82 2.44
CA GLU A 230 -6.52 -11.19 1.26
C GLU A 230 -6.42 -12.15 0.08
N GLU A 231 -7.40 -12.15 -0.81
CA GLU A 231 -7.38 -12.95 -2.04
C GLU A 231 -7.77 -12.11 -3.24
N VAL A 232 -6.98 -12.22 -4.31
CA VAL A 232 -7.20 -11.54 -5.60
C VAL A 232 -7.43 -12.60 -6.66
N HIS A 233 -8.55 -12.49 -7.39
CA HIS A 233 -8.94 -13.41 -8.46
C HIS A 233 -8.59 -12.84 -9.85
N TYR A 234 -8.32 -13.73 -10.82
CA TYR A 234 -7.96 -13.38 -12.21
C TYR A 234 -8.93 -14.02 -13.21
#